data_95dce225d93d408f6437a42b93ffead6
#
_entry.id   95dce225d93d408f6437a42b93ffead6
#
_cell.length_a   1.000
_cell.length_b   1.000
_cell.length_c   1.000
_cell.angle_alpha   90.00
_cell.angle_beta   90.00
_cell.angle_gamma   90.00
#
_symmetry.space_group_name_H-M   'P 1'
#
loop_
_entity.id
_entity.type
_entity.pdbx_description
1 polymer ?
#
loop_
_entity_poly.entity_id
_entity_poly.type
_entity_poly.pdbx_seq_one_letter_code
_entity_poly.pdbx_strand_id
1 'polypeptide(L)'
;YKLITMNFIKYKNLLFLILIVLISCKKNDDDNVAPADDPLDVQAKKIEALWDLKDASSATKDGSVVADFADLTLTFSAGSKAGGNFNTSNSANASVWANSGSWVFDGGDKNKLKRNDNVVMTISLTNNDNDLKVSFNVASGVKQGNWVFDFVKK
;
A
#
# COMPACT_ATOMS: atom_id res chain seq x y z
N TYR A 1 -67.36 54.19 6.12
CA TYR A 1 -66.67 52.92 6.35
C TYR A 1 -65.86 52.54 5.07
N LYS A 2 -64.57 52.79 5.11
CA LYS A 2 -63.60 52.46 4.01
C LYS A 2 -62.75 51.31 4.50
N LEU A 3 -63.14 50.12 4.20
CA LEU A 3 -62.47 48.87 4.58
C LEU A 3 -61.47 48.47 3.50
N ILE A 4 -60.20 48.58 3.80
CA ILE A 4 -59.14 47.64 3.84
C ILE A 4 -59.35 46.40 2.92
N THR A 5 -59.15 46.61 1.63
CA THR A 5 -59.00 45.53 0.65
C THR A 5 -57.68 45.62 -0.11
N MET A 6 -56.66 46.24 0.49
CA MET A 6 -55.35 46.33 -0.07
C MET A 6 -54.41 45.53 0.82
N ASN A 7 -53.99 44.38 0.35
CA ASN A 7 -52.65 43.81 0.58
C ASN A 7 -52.58 42.33 0.41
N PHE A 8 -53.66 41.62 0.11
CA PHE A 8 -53.57 40.17 -0.08
C PHE A 8 -52.81 39.77 -1.37
N ILE A 9 -52.81 40.61 -2.40
CA ILE A 9 -52.18 40.32 -3.69
C ILE A 9 -50.64 40.41 -3.60
N LYS A 10 -50.12 41.35 -2.79
CA LYS A 10 -48.66 41.51 -2.64
C LYS A 10 -48.02 40.35 -1.90
N TYR A 11 -48.69 39.74 -0.95
CA TYR A 11 -48.15 38.60 -0.21
C TYR A 11 -48.26 37.27 -0.98
N LYS A 12 -49.23 37.18 -1.88
CA LYS A 12 -49.38 35.98 -2.71
C LYS A 12 -48.20 35.80 -3.68
N ASN A 13 -47.73 36.90 -4.24
CA ASN A 13 -46.55 36.89 -5.11
C ASN A 13 -45.23 36.71 -4.34
N LEU A 14 -45.15 37.26 -3.12
CA LEU A 14 -44.01 37.07 -2.24
C LEU A 14 -43.87 35.62 -1.75
N LEU A 15 -45.02 35.00 -1.41
CA LEU A 15 -45.05 33.59 -0.97
C LEU A 15 -44.70 32.66 -2.11
N PHE A 16 -45.08 32.96 -3.36
CA PHE A 16 -44.74 32.19 -4.52
C PHE A 16 -43.25 32.31 -4.87
N LEU A 17 -42.65 33.49 -4.66
CA LEU A 17 -41.22 33.70 -4.88
C LEU A 17 -40.36 32.94 -3.87
N ILE A 18 -40.80 32.85 -2.61
CA ILE A 18 -40.12 32.08 -1.56
C ILE A 18 -40.22 30.59 -1.83
N LEU A 19 -41.30 30.08 -2.42
CA LEU A 19 -41.48 28.66 -2.72
C LEU A 19 -40.57 28.22 -3.88
N ILE A 20 -40.23 29.09 -4.83
CA ILE A 20 -39.35 28.76 -5.96
C ILE A 20 -37.88 28.63 -5.50
N VAL A 21 -37.48 29.39 -4.46
CA VAL A 21 -36.10 29.31 -3.93
C VAL A 21 -35.83 28.00 -3.19
N LEU A 22 -36.86 27.34 -2.65
CA LEU A 22 -36.71 26.08 -1.92
C LEU A 22 -36.60 24.83 -2.83
N ILE A 23 -36.85 24.95 -4.13
CA ILE A 23 -36.80 23.84 -5.08
C ILE A 23 -35.40 23.78 -5.78
N SER A 24 -34.56 24.80 -5.58
CA SER A 24 -33.27 24.92 -6.27
C SER A 24 -32.08 24.22 -5.55
N CYS A 25 -32.32 23.52 -4.45
CA CYS A 25 -31.31 22.65 -3.84
C CYS A 25 -31.66 21.18 -4.05
N LYS A 26 -31.75 20.73 -5.31
CA LYS A 26 -31.39 19.34 -5.62
C LYS A 26 -29.90 19.30 -5.63
N LYS A 27 -29.32 18.99 -4.49
CA LYS A 27 -27.98 18.45 -4.39
C LYS A 27 -28.01 17.16 -5.19
N ASN A 28 -27.37 17.15 -6.33
CA ASN A 28 -27.07 15.92 -7.04
C ASN A 28 -26.11 15.14 -6.16
N ASP A 29 -26.63 14.31 -5.27
CA ASP A 29 -25.87 13.32 -4.49
C ASP A 29 -25.60 12.08 -5.38
N ASP A 30 -25.12 12.28 -6.61
CA ASP A 30 -24.71 11.21 -7.52
C ASP A 30 -23.18 11.10 -7.66
N ASP A 31 -22.40 11.80 -6.83
CA ASP A 31 -20.98 11.47 -6.69
C ASP A 31 -20.82 10.44 -5.58
N ASN A 32 -21.37 9.24 -5.77
CA ASN A 32 -20.97 8.06 -5.04
C ASN A 32 -19.58 7.59 -5.58
N VAL A 33 -18.59 8.49 -5.47
CA VAL A 33 -17.20 8.14 -5.70
C VAL A 33 -16.85 7.18 -4.56
N ALA A 34 -16.67 5.91 -4.89
CA ALA A 34 -16.19 4.94 -3.92
C ALA A 34 -14.93 5.51 -3.25
N PRO A 35 -14.78 5.40 -1.92
CA PRO A 35 -13.58 5.85 -1.23
C PRO A 35 -12.35 5.27 -1.94
N ALA A 36 -11.34 6.10 -2.20
CA ALA A 36 -10.09 5.62 -2.77
C ALA A 36 -9.47 4.57 -1.85
N ASP A 37 -8.94 3.50 -2.44
CA ASP A 37 -8.27 2.45 -1.68
C ASP A 37 -7.12 3.02 -0.85
N ASP A 38 -6.95 2.49 0.36
CA ASP A 38 -5.84 2.87 1.23
C ASP A 38 -4.50 2.54 0.52
N PRO A 39 -3.57 3.49 0.37
CA PRO A 39 -2.31 3.26 -0.32
C PRO A 39 -1.49 2.09 0.23
N LEU A 40 -1.63 1.76 1.53
CA LEU A 40 -0.96 0.61 2.14
C LEU A 40 -1.62 -0.70 1.73
N ASP A 41 -2.96 -0.75 1.64
CA ASP A 41 -3.67 -1.93 1.12
C ASP A 41 -3.31 -2.17 -0.36
N VAL A 42 -3.25 -1.11 -1.16
CA VAL A 42 -2.81 -1.20 -2.57
C VAL A 42 -1.39 -1.77 -2.65
N GLN A 43 -0.46 -1.24 -1.86
CA GLN A 43 0.93 -1.71 -1.86
C GLN A 43 1.04 -3.17 -1.38
N ALA A 44 0.31 -3.54 -0.33
CA ALA A 44 0.27 -4.90 0.18
C ALA A 44 -0.16 -5.90 -0.89
N LYS A 45 -1.17 -5.56 -1.69
CA LYS A 45 -1.64 -6.38 -2.81
C LYS A 45 -0.64 -6.49 -3.95
N LYS A 46 0.11 -5.42 -4.23
CA LYS A 46 1.14 -5.41 -5.29
C LYS A 46 2.29 -6.37 -4.99
N ILE A 47 2.75 -6.42 -3.73
CA ILE A 47 3.83 -7.31 -3.32
C ILE A 47 3.38 -8.76 -3.11
N GLU A 48 2.07 -9.02 -2.97
CA GLU A 48 1.49 -10.35 -2.72
C GLU A 48 1.66 -11.26 -3.94
N ALA A 49 2.76 -12.00 -3.97
CA ALA A 49 3.15 -12.90 -5.06
C ALA A 49 4.24 -13.87 -4.61
N LEU A 50 4.55 -14.83 -5.48
CA LEU A 50 5.79 -15.58 -5.47
C LEU A 50 6.83 -14.84 -6.31
N TRP A 51 7.99 -14.61 -5.73
CA TRP A 51 9.11 -13.89 -6.29
C TRP A 51 10.32 -14.83 -6.37
N ASP A 52 10.88 -15.01 -7.56
CA ASP A 52 12.13 -15.74 -7.76
C ASP A 52 13.29 -14.75 -7.81
N LEU A 53 14.46 -15.10 -7.24
CA LEU A 53 15.64 -14.27 -7.44
C LEU A 53 15.92 -14.17 -8.94
N LYS A 54 16.18 -12.95 -9.43
CA LYS A 54 16.24 -12.66 -10.88
C LYS A 54 17.33 -13.45 -11.58
N ASP A 55 18.51 -13.57 -10.96
CA ASP A 55 19.66 -14.35 -11.40
C ASP A 55 20.64 -14.56 -10.24
N ALA A 56 21.68 -15.38 -10.46
CA ALA A 56 22.68 -15.71 -9.45
C ALA A 56 23.51 -14.50 -8.95
N SER A 57 23.49 -13.36 -9.67
CA SER A 57 24.18 -12.12 -9.27
C SER A 57 23.28 -11.14 -8.53
N SER A 58 21.99 -11.44 -8.40
CA SER A 58 20.96 -10.58 -7.87
C SER A 58 20.85 -10.57 -6.34
N ALA A 59 21.67 -11.35 -5.64
CA ALA A 59 21.87 -11.25 -4.20
C ALA A 59 23.24 -10.65 -3.92
N THR A 60 23.26 -9.49 -3.22
CA THR A 60 24.54 -8.84 -2.89
C THR A 60 24.61 -8.49 -1.41
N LYS A 61 25.83 -8.51 -0.88
CA LYS A 61 26.17 -8.00 0.46
C LYS A 61 27.25 -6.94 0.32
N ASP A 62 27.00 -5.74 0.82
CA ASP A 62 27.92 -4.59 0.74
C ASP A 62 28.46 -4.38 -0.71
N GLY A 63 27.55 -4.60 -1.70
CA GLY A 63 27.84 -4.48 -3.13
C GLY A 63 28.52 -5.69 -3.78
N SER A 64 28.92 -6.72 -3.01
CA SER A 64 29.54 -7.93 -3.54
C SER A 64 28.52 -9.06 -3.72
N VAL A 65 28.55 -9.76 -4.84
CA VAL A 65 27.66 -10.88 -5.14
C VAL A 65 27.84 -12.02 -4.14
N VAL A 66 26.71 -12.59 -3.67
CA VAL A 66 26.68 -13.76 -2.78
C VAL A 66 25.87 -14.87 -3.46
N ALA A 67 26.57 -15.79 -4.11
CA ALA A 67 25.97 -16.87 -4.91
C ALA A 67 25.17 -17.90 -4.09
N ASP A 68 25.37 -17.96 -2.76
CA ASP A 68 24.65 -18.88 -1.87
C ASP A 68 23.11 -18.75 -1.96
N PHE A 69 22.61 -17.62 -2.44
CA PHE A 69 21.19 -17.33 -2.57
C PHE A 69 20.63 -17.50 -3.99
N ALA A 70 21.37 -18.11 -4.92
CA ALA A 70 21.00 -18.19 -6.35
C ALA A 70 19.59 -18.74 -6.63
N ASP A 71 19.10 -19.65 -5.79
CA ASP A 71 17.77 -20.29 -5.92
C ASP A 71 16.75 -19.76 -4.91
N LEU A 72 17.03 -18.62 -4.26
CA LEU A 72 16.12 -18.03 -3.27
C LEU A 72 14.79 -17.67 -3.90
N THR A 73 13.71 -18.14 -3.29
CA THR A 73 12.37 -17.65 -3.57
C THR A 73 11.76 -16.95 -2.35
N LEU A 74 10.96 -15.94 -2.59
CA LEU A 74 10.27 -15.16 -1.57
C LEU A 74 8.80 -15.10 -1.91
N THR A 75 7.92 -15.48 -0.98
CA THR A 75 6.47 -15.33 -1.14
C THR A 75 5.94 -14.36 -0.11
N PHE A 76 5.23 -13.32 -0.56
CA PHE A 76 4.38 -12.51 0.31
C PHE A 76 2.94 -12.96 0.15
N SER A 77 2.19 -13.02 1.27
CA SER A 77 0.80 -13.48 1.32
C SER A 77 -0.01 -12.80 2.41
N ALA A 78 -1.35 -12.87 2.29
CA ALA A 78 -2.30 -12.28 3.24
C ALA A 78 -2.04 -10.80 3.54
N GLY A 79 -1.62 -10.04 2.51
CA GLY A 79 -1.23 -8.65 2.64
C GLY A 79 -2.42 -7.72 2.83
N SER A 80 -2.29 -6.79 3.78
CA SER A 80 -3.20 -5.68 4.02
C SER A 80 -2.41 -4.50 4.60
N LYS A 81 -3.05 -3.36 4.83
CA LYS A 81 -2.43 -2.23 5.53
C LYS A 81 -1.97 -2.57 6.96
N ALA A 82 -2.52 -3.61 7.57
CA ALA A 82 -2.09 -4.11 8.88
C ALA A 82 -0.82 -4.98 8.79
N GLY A 83 -0.38 -5.34 7.58
CA GLY A 83 0.76 -6.23 7.34
C GLY A 83 0.36 -7.53 6.66
N GLY A 84 1.22 -8.53 6.70
CA GLY A 84 1.01 -9.83 6.08
C GLY A 84 2.07 -10.84 6.52
N ASN A 85 2.19 -11.92 5.75
CA ASN A 85 3.15 -12.99 5.98
C ASN A 85 4.18 -13.05 4.86
N PHE A 86 5.35 -13.62 5.17
CA PHE A 86 6.32 -14.00 4.15
C PHE A 86 6.82 -15.43 4.39
N ASN A 87 7.22 -16.08 3.31
CA ASN A 87 7.92 -17.36 3.32
C ASN A 87 9.08 -17.29 2.34
N THR A 88 10.18 -17.97 2.67
CA THR A 88 11.30 -18.15 1.75
C THR A 88 11.59 -19.64 1.54
N SER A 89 12.02 -19.99 0.35
CA SER A 89 12.59 -21.30 0.05
C SER A 89 14.03 -21.12 -0.45
N ASN A 90 14.88 -22.11 -0.20
CA ASN A 90 16.29 -22.09 -0.58
C ASN A 90 17.06 -20.89 0.04
N SER A 91 16.63 -20.43 1.21
CA SER A 91 17.39 -19.44 1.96
C SER A 91 18.66 -20.11 2.49
N ALA A 92 19.81 -19.66 2.01
CA ALA A 92 21.10 -20.19 2.44
C ALA A 92 21.42 -19.87 3.90
N ASN A 93 20.75 -18.88 4.50
CA ASN A 93 21.04 -18.45 5.86
C ASN A 93 19.85 -17.75 6.53
N ALA A 94 19.31 -18.38 7.58
CA ALA A 94 18.17 -17.87 8.34
C ALA A 94 18.45 -16.55 9.07
N SER A 95 19.72 -16.18 9.30
CA SER A 95 20.06 -14.86 9.86
C SER A 95 19.91 -13.74 8.85
N VAL A 96 19.85 -14.04 7.56
CA VAL A 96 19.57 -13.07 6.48
C VAL A 96 18.08 -13.13 6.12
N TRP A 97 17.61 -14.35 5.77
CA TRP A 97 16.22 -14.63 5.47
C TRP A 97 15.72 -15.79 6.32
N ALA A 98 14.85 -15.51 7.28
CA ALA A 98 14.10 -16.57 7.98
C ALA A 98 13.20 -17.31 6.99
N ASN A 99 12.97 -18.61 7.23
CA ASN A 99 12.14 -19.44 6.34
C ASN A 99 10.69 -18.93 6.26
N SER A 100 10.19 -18.27 7.32
CA SER A 100 8.87 -17.66 7.36
C SER A 100 8.80 -16.59 8.44
N GLY A 101 7.82 -15.72 8.33
CA GLY A 101 7.52 -14.71 9.33
C GLY A 101 6.35 -13.83 8.93
N SER A 102 6.09 -12.83 9.74
CA SER A 102 5.15 -11.77 9.44
C SER A 102 5.88 -10.44 9.22
N TRP A 103 5.18 -9.51 8.60
CA TRP A 103 5.67 -8.16 8.38
C TRP A 103 4.54 -7.14 8.61
N VAL A 104 4.91 -5.91 8.93
CA VAL A 104 4.03 -4.75 8.98
C VAL A 104 4.69 -3.59 8.22
N PHE A 105 3.91 -2.60 7.81
CA PHE A 105 4.48 -1.37 7.28
C PHE A 105 5.17 -0.58 8.40
N ASP A 106 6.44 -0.24 8.22
CA ASP A 106 7.22 0.52 9.21
C ASP A 106 6.89 2.01 9.12
N GLY A 107 6.37 2.58 10.20
CA GLY A 107 6.00 4.00 10.27
C GLY A 107 4.91 4.44 9.27
N GLY A 108 4.14 3.51 8.72
CA GLY A 108 3.13 3.82 7.69
C GLY A 108 3.73 4.12 6.31
N ASP A 109 5.02 3.88 6.11
CA ASP A 109 5.68 4.02 4.80
C ASP A 109 5.44 2.78 3.95
N LYS A 110 4.74 2.94 2.82
CA LYS A 110 4.42 1.85 1.89
C LYS A 110 5.64 1.15 1.29
N ASN A 111 6.81 1.77 1.36
CA ASN A 111 8.06 1.22 0.84
C ASN A 111 8.95 0.62 1.94
N LYS A 112 8.48 0.57 3.19
CA LYS A 112 9.23 -0.01 4.30
C LYS A 112 8.41 -1.09 5.00
N LEU A 113 8.95 -2.28 5.06
CA LEU A 113 8.35 -3.42 5.75
C LEU A 113 9.23 -3.78 6.95
N LYS A 114 8.65 -3.88 8.13
CA LYS A 114 9.33 -4.37 9.33
C LYS A 114 8.92 -5.81 9.57
N ARG A 115 9.90 -6.71 9.54
CA ARG A 115 9.71 -8.13 9.86
C ARG A 115 9.53 -8.33 11.36
N ASN A 116 8.95 -9.47 11.74
CA ASN A 116 8.74 -9.85 13.15
C ASN A 116 10.06 -10.04 13.95
N ASP A 117 11.22 -10.19 13.28
CA ASP A 117 12.56 -10.17 13.90
C ASP A 117 13.18 -8.77 14.01
N ASN A 118 12.37 -7.71 13.78
CA ASN A 118 12.73 -6.29 13.81
C ASN A 118 13.65 -5.81 12.66
N VAL A 119 13.92 -6.62 11.66
CA VAL A 119 14.62 -6.16 10.46
C VAL A 119 13.69 -5.29 9.63
N VAL A 120 14.11 -4.05 9.35
CA VAL A 120 13.39 -3.13 8.45
C VAL A 120 13.94 -3.31 7.04
N MET A 121 13.05 -3.66 6.12
CA MET A 121 13.33 -3.83 4.70
C MET A 121 12.81 -2.62 3.94
N THR A 122 13.62 -2.05 3.06
CA THR A 122 13.15 -1.12 2.02
C THR A 122 12.80 -1.92 0.78
N ILE A 123 11.61 -1.70 0.22
CA ILE A 123 11.13 -2.36 -0.98
C ILE A 123 10.92 -1.35 -2.11
N SER A 124 11.12 -1.78 -3.34
CA SER A 124 10.83 -1.01 -4.55
C SER A 124 10.30 -1.93 -5.62
N LEU A 125 9.13 -1.58 -6.18
CA LEU A 125 8.54 -2.25 -7.33
C LEU A 125 8.83 -1.47 -8.60
N THR A 126 9.22 -2.14 -9.66
CA THR A 126 9.50 -1.60 -10.99
C THR A 126 8.93 -2.52 -12.08
N ASN A 127 9.05 -2.15 -13.34
CA ASN A 127 8.60 -2.96 -14.47
C ASN A 127 7.11 -3.37 -14.33
N ASN A 128 6.21 -2.39 -14.11
CA ASN A 128 4.78 -2.62 -13.88
C ASN A 128 4.50 -3.63 -12.75
N ASP A 129 5.21 -3.49 -11.64
CA ASP A 129 5.12 -4.33 -10.45
C ASP A 129 5.57 -5.81 -10.70
N ASN A 130 6.38 -6.07 -11.73
CA ASN A 130 6.94 -7.39 -12.01
C ASN A 130 8.36 -7.59 -11.46
N ASP A 131 9.07 -6.52 -11.14
CA ASP A 131 10.39 -6.58 -10.50
C ASP A 131 10.28 -6.02 -9.08
N LEU A 132 10.83 -6.74 -8.11
CA LEU A 132 10.87 -6.34 -6.70
C LEU A 132 12.33 -6.27 -6.24
N LYS A 133 12.76 -5.10 -5.79
CA LYS A 133 14.02 -4.94 -5.05
C LYS A 133 13.73 -4.88 -3.56
N VAL A 134 14.48 -5.67 -2.79
CA VAL A 134 14.45 -5.66 -1.32
C VAL A 134 15.84 -5.35 -0.80
N SER A 135 15.97 -4.37 0.10
CA SER A 135 17.25 -4.06 0.75
C SER A 135 17.05 -3.91 2.27
N PHE A 136 18.01 -4.38 3.04
CA PHE A 136 18.02 -4.28 4.49
C PHE A 136 19.44 -4.42 5.08
N ASN A 137 19.59 -4.02 6.33
CA ASN A 137 20.82 -4.19 7.07
C ASN A 137 20.67 -5.30 8.12
N VAL A 138 21.65 -6.20 8.17
CA VAL A 138 21.84 -7.14 9.27
C VAL A 138 22.84 -6.52 10.24
N ALA A 139 22.37 -6.13 11.44
CA ALA A 139 23.14 -5.28 12.34
C ALA A 139 24.31 -5.98 13.03
N SER A 140 24.33 -7.32 13.13
CA SER A 140 25.37 -8.05 13.87
C SER A 140 25.51 -9.50 13.39
N GLY A 141 26.60 -10.15 13.81
CA GLY A 141 26.89 -11.56 13.48
C GLY A 141 27.68 -11.73 12.20
N VAL A 142 27.90 -12.99 11.81
CA VAL A 142 28.74 -13.36 10.65
C VAL A 142 28.21 -12.81 9.33
N LYS A 143 26.91 -12.58 9.26
CA LYS A 143 26.24 -12.04 8.05
C LYS A 143 25.93 -10.55 8.16
N GLN A 144 26.53 -9.82 9.13
CA GLN A 144 26.40 -8.37 9.25
C GLN A 144 26.75 -7.67 7.93
N GLY A 145 25.95 -6.66 7.55
CA GLY A 145 26.17 -5.86 6.35
C GLY A 145 24.86 -5.45 5.68
N ASN A 146 24.99 -4.71 4.60
CA ASN A 146 23.87 -4.25 3.78
C ASN A 146 23.58 -5.28 2.69
N TRP A 147 22.38 -5.82 2.72
CA TRP A 147 21.91 -6.81 1.77
C TRP A 147 20.98 -6.21 0.76
N VAL A 148 21.11 -6.62 -0.50
CA VAL A 148 20.19 -6.27 -1.59
C VAL A 148 19.86 -7.51 -2.36
N PHE A 149 18.57 -7.68 -2.67
CA PHE A 149 18.04 -8.76 -3.46
C PHE A 149 17.14 -8.19 -4.56
N ASP A 150 17.37 -8.58 -5.80
CA ASP A 150 16.55 -8.25 -6.94
C ASP A 150 15.76 -9.50 -7.36
N PHE A 151 14.45 -9.40 -7.33
CA PHE A 151 13.51 -10.49 -7.65
C PHE A 151 12.69 -10.17 -8.89
N VAL A 152 12.15 -11.21 -9.52
CA VAL A 152 11.17 -11.16 -10.58
C VAL A 152 9.93 -11.94 -10.18
N LYS A 153 8.75 -11.42 -10.54
CA LYS A 153 7.48 -12.07 -10.28
C LYS A 153 7.35 -13.34 -11.11
N LYS A 154 6.91 -14.43 -10.47
CA LYS A 154 6.68 -15.72 -11.14
C LYS A 154 5.26 -15.82 -11.69
#